data_8f56c6d6662276a98fe60a7439110b65
#
_entry.id   8f56c6d6662276a98fe60a7439110b65
#
_cell.length_a   1.000
_cell.length_b   1.000
_cell.length_c   1.000
_cell.angle_alpha   90.00
_cell.angle_beta   90.00
_cell.angle_gamma   90.00
#
_symmetry.space_group_name_H-M   'P 1'
#
loop_
_entity.id
_entity.type
_entity.pdbx_description
1 polymer ?
#
loop_
_entity_poly.entity_id
_entity_poly.type
_entity_poly.pdbx_seq_one_letter_code
_entity_poly.pdbx_strand_id
1 'polypeptide(L)'
;NIPRFSGSFVQEFLVANWDNERWNQEMDMLKEAGMKYLIYAPALLVDEKGKTTTNYPSALTKKKQGNRTLEKCLQSAQKNGIKVFVGLNFNERWWKVDYDARWLLEQMEMGNKVADELVVLYKEKYPDAMYGWYWVWEVDNLNCMTSERQSILAEALNTNLNHLSEIAPEMPLMLSPFMNYKVGGNAEECGKMWTNVFAQTDFRPGDIFAPQDCVGAGGLNLDNLWEWFSNLKKAVNTKPGLKFWGNVETFDQRFWTSAPLERVQKQLEIVNGYVGNLICFAYNHYNSPFVVNPAYHQAYLQYCRTGCLPIMDIPEKVKNAAVRKVAKGIEVSWIPNEMKAVDGYSIYRDGQLIMKLQIRDGQLPRTFVDAEGTVDN
;
A
#
# COMPACT_ATOMS: atom_id res chain seq x y z
N ASN A 1 6.91 12.65 -21.23
CA ASN A 1 5.86 11.83 -20.61
C ASN A 1 5.67 12.24 -19.15
N ILE A 2 4.43 12.51 -18.76
CA ILE A 2 4.06 12.86 -17.39
C ILE A 2 4.10 11.59 -16.53
N PRO A 3 4.91 11.54 -15.44
CA PRO A 3 4.90 10.42 -14.51
C PRO A 3 3.54 10.26 -13.85
N ARG A 4 2.96 9.06 -13.89
CA ARG A 4 1.63 8.79 -13.36
C ARG A 4 1.52 7.37 -12.82
N PHE A 5 0.52 7.12 -11.99
CA PHE A 5 0.25 5.80 -11.46
C PHE A 5 -0.40 4.89 -12.49
N SER A 6 0.05 3.65 -12.53
CA SER A 6 -0.59 2.58 -13.30
C SER A 6 -1.37 1.61 -12.42
N GLY A 7 -1.28 1.72 -11.11
CA GLY A 7 -1.97 0.83 -10.19
C GLY A 7 -1.97 1.33 -8.75
N SER A 8 -2.79 0.70 -7.93
CA SER A 8 -2.96 1.01 -6.51
C SER A 8 -3.08 -0.26 -5.68
N PHE A 9 -2.65 -0.18 -4.43
CA PHE A 9 -2.94 -1.19 -3.41
C PHE A 9 -4.34 -1.00 -2.83
N VAL A 10 -4.95 -2.09 -2.38
CA VAL A 10 -6.07 -2.07 -1.44
C VAL A 10 -5.80 -3.04 -0.29
N GLN A 11 -6.12 -2.59 0.92
CA GLN A 11 -6.02 -3.39 2.14
C GLN A 11 -7.37 -4.05 2.43
N GLU A 12 -7.35 -5.37 2.62
CA GLU A 12 -8.57 -6.18 2.74
C GLU A 12 -9.52 -5.68 3.83
N PHE A 13 -8.98 -5.25 4.99
CA PHE A 13 -9.78 -4.81 6.12
C PHE A 13 -10.51 -3.48 5.87
N LEU A 14 -10.00 -2.63 4.98
CA LEU A 14 -10.61 -1.36 4.60
C LEU A 14 -11.70 -1.51 3.53
N VAL A 15 -11.70 -2.62 2.81
CA VAL A 15 -12.64 -2.88 1.71
C VAL A 15 -13.63 -4.02 2.00
N ALA A 16 -13.57 -4.58 3.21
CA ALA A 16 -14.36 -5.75 3.61
C ALA A 16 -15.88 -5.53 3.49
N ASN A 17 -16.34 -4.29 3.66
CA ASN A 17 -17.76 -3.93 3.60
C ASN A 17 -18.20 -3.37 2.23
N TRP A 18 -17.32 -3.34 1.25
CA TRP A 18 -17.70 -2.87 -0.08
C TRP A 18 -18.62 -3.88 -0.75
N ASP A 19 -19.75 -3.39 -1.25
CA ASP A 19 -20.64 -4.16 -2.10
C ASP A 19 -20.17 -4.14 -3.56
N ASN A 20 -20.89 -4.83 -4.44
CA ASN A 20 -20.54 -4.90 -5.85
C ASN A 20 -20.58 -3.52 -6.53
N GLU A 21 -21.53 -2.66 -6.16
CA GLU A 21 -21.64 -1.30 -6.70
C GLU A 21 -20.41 -0.47 -6.32
N ARG A 22 -20.01 -0.52 -5.05
CA ARG A 22 -18.82 0.21 -4.58
C ARG A 22 -17.55 -0.28 -5.29
N TRP A 23 -17.37 -1.58 -5.46
CA TRP A 23 -16.24 -2.12 -6.21
C TRP A 23 -16.21 -1.62 -7.66
N ASN A 24 -17.37 -1.59 -8.33
CA ASN A 24 -17.45 -1.07 -9.69
C ASN A 24 -17.13 0.43 -9.76
N GLN A 25 -17.60 1.22 -8.82
CA GLN A 25 -17.26 2.65 -8.73
C GLN A 25 -15.76 2.87 -8.56
N GLU A 26 -15.13 2.11 -7.68
CA GLU A 26 -13.68 2.19 -7.45
C GLU A 26 -12.87 1.75 -8.68
N MET A 27 -13.30 0.69 -9.37
CA MET A 27 -12.65 0.25 -10.61
C MET A 27 -12.80 1.29 -11.74
N ASP A 28 -13.98 1.87 -11.90
CA ASP A 28 -14.21 2.95 -12.88
C ASP A 28 -13.32 4.16 -12.58
N MET A 29 -13.18 4.53 -11.32
CA MET A 29 -12.28 5.61 -10.89
C MET A 29 -10.82 5.31 -11.24
N LEU A 30 -10.35 4.09 -11.01
CA LEU A 30 -8.99 3.68 -11.38
C LEU A 30 -8.77 3.78 -12.88
N LYS A 31 -9.73 3.34 -13.70
CA LYS A 31 -9.68 3.45 -15.15
C LYS A 31 -9.64 4.90 -15.62
N GLU A 32 -10.47 5.75 -15.05
CA GLU A 32 -10.48 7.19 -15.33
C GLU A 32 -9.11 7.82 -15.09
N ALA A 33 -8.42 7.38 -14.03
CA ALA A 33 -7.06 7.81 -13.71
C ALA A 33 -5.96 7.11 -14.54
N GLY A 34 -6.34 6.26 -15.49
CA GLY A 34 -5.39 5.54 -16.36
C GLY A 34 -4.72 4.33 -15.72
N MET A 35 -5.22 3.86 -14.59
CA MET A 35 -4.66 2.71 -13.90
C MET A 35 -5.15 1.40 -14.49
N LYS A 36 -4.29 0.38 -14.46
CA LYS A 36 -4.51 -0.96 -15.01
C LYS A 36 -4.40 -2.05 -13.97
N TYR A 37 -3.75 -1.77 -12.84
CA TYR A 37 -3.40 -2.76 -11.84
C TYR A 37 -4.01 -2.41 -10.47
N LEU A 38 -4.41 -3.47 -9.76
CA LEU A 38 -4.82 -3.39 -8.37
C LEU A 38 -4.10 -4.49 -7.59
N ILE A 39 -3.52 -4.15 -6.46
CA ILE A 39 -2.87 -5.11 -5.58
C ILE A 39 -3.75 -5.29 -4.35
N TYR A 40 -4.34 -6.47 -4.22
CA TYR A 40 -5.22 -6.85 -3.12
C TYR A 40 -4.47 -7.73 -2.12
N ALA A 41 -4.41 -7.35 -0.86
CA ALA A 41 -3.66 -8.13 0.13
C ALA A 41 -4.20 -7.97 1.55
N PRO A 42 -4.01 -9.02 2.36
CA PRO A 42 -3.75 -10.41 1.98
C PRO A 42 -5.03 -11.23 1.79
N ALA A 43 -4.95 -12.38 1.12
CA ALA A 43 -6.07 -13.31 1.00
C ALA A 43 -6.33 -14.07 2.31
N LEU A 44 -5.25 -14.40 3.05
CA LEU A 44 -5.30 -15.05 4.36
C LEU A 44 -4.43 -14.27 5.35
N LEU A 45 -4.98 -13.98 6.52
CA LEU A 45 -4.27 -13.28 7.60
C LEU A 45 -4.33 -14.09 8.88
N VAL A 46 -3.20 -14.23 9.54
CA VAL A 46 -3.10 -14.71 10.93
C VAL A 46 -2.73 -13.51 11.81
N ASP A 47 -3.59 -13.16 12.77
CA ASP A 47 -3.35 -12.04 13.67
C ASP A 47 -2.35 -12.40 14.79
N GLU A 48 -2.02 -11.42 15.64
CA GLU A 48 -1.09 -11.59 16.76
C GLU A 48 -1.56 -12.66 17.77
N LYS A 49 -2.86 -12.90 17.85
CA LYS A 49 -3.47 -13.91 18.74
C LYS A 49 -3.56 -15.28 18.09
N GLY A 50 -3.09 -15.44 16.85
CA GLY A 50 -3.15 -16.68 16.09
C GLY A 50 -4.50 -16.96 15.43
N LYS A 51 -5.41 -15.97 15.37
CA LYS A 51 -6.69 -16.10 14.67
C LYS A 51 -6.47 -15.98 13.17
N THR A 52 -6.93 -16.97 12.42
CA THR A 52 -6.88 -16.99 10.95
C THR A 52 -8.18 -16.45 10.36
N THR A 53 -8.06 -15.50 9.45
CA THR A 53 -9.16 -14.95 8.65
C THR A 53 -8.83 -15.03 7.17
N THR A 54 -9.84 -15.26 6.32
CA THR A 54 -9.70 -15.33 4.87
C THR A 54 -10.75 -14.44 4.20
N ASN A 55 -10.41 -13.95 3.02
CA ASN A 55 -11.28 -13.14 2.18
C ASN A 55 -11.94 -13.93 1.06
N TYR A 56 -11.85 -15.25 1.15
CA TYR A 56 -12.40 -16.22 0.23
C TYR A 56 -12.79 -17.49 1.01
N PRO A 57 -13.66 -18.37 0.46
CA PRO A 57 -14.01 -19.62 1.12
C PRO A 57 -12.82 -20.59 1.11
N SER A 58 -12.17 -20.75 2.26
CA SER A 58 -10.96 -21.55 2.43
C SER A 58 -11.21 -22.78 3.31
N ALA A 59 -10.58 -23.90 2.95
CA ALA A 59 -10.52 -25.09 3.80
C ALA A 59 -9.44 -24.98 4.90
N LEU A 60 -8.59 -23.93 4.85
CA LEU A 60 -7.52 -23.69 5.79
C LEU A 60 -8.00 -23.01 7.09
N THR A 61 -9.25 -22.61 7.16
CA THR A 61 -9.87 -22.01 8.35
C THR A 61 -11.03 -22.85 8.85
N LYS A 62 -11.31 -22.75 10.16
CA LYS A 62 -12.47 -23.42 10.77
C LYS A 62 -13.81 -22.84 10.32
N LYS A 63 -13.82 -21.60 9.84
CA LYS A 63 -15.00 -20.95 9.25
C LYS A 63 -15.03 -21.26 7.76
N LYS A 64 -15.85 -22.22 7.35
CA LYS A 64 -16.02 -22.65 5.95
C LYS A 64 -16.55 -21.57 5.00
N GLN A 65 -17.02 -20.46 5.52
CA GLN A 65 -17.46 -19.30 4.74
C GLN A 65 -16.64 -18.10 5.15
N GLY A 66 -15.52 -17.90 4.50
CA GLY A 66 -14.77 -16.66 4.59
C GLY A 66 -15.58 -15.49 3.99
N ASN A 67 -15.15 -14.29 4.27
CA ASN A 67 -15.58 -13.10 3.59
C ASN A 67 -15.37 -13.28 2.06
N ARG A 68 -16.31 -12.84 1.24
CA ARG A 68 -16.23 -12.96 -0.24
C ARG A 68 -15.67 -11.71 -0.91
N THR A 69 -14.95 -10.88 -0.19
CA THR A 69 -14.43 -9.61 -0.68
C THR A 69 -13.49 -9.80 -1.87
N LEU A 70 -12.64 -10.81 -1.84
CA LEU A 70 -11.73 -11.11 -2.94
C LEU A 70 -12.48 -11.45 -4.23
N GLU A 71 -13.54 -12.26 -4.17
CA GLU A 71 -14.32 -12.58 -5.35
C GLU A 71 -15.03 -11.35 -5.92
N LYS A 72 -15.58 -10.49 -5.08
CA LYS A 72 -16.18 -9.22 -5.51
C LYS A 72 -15.16 -8.33 -6.23
N CYS A 73 -13.95 -8.26 -5.69
CA CYS A 73 -12.84 -7.56 -6.33
C CYS A 73 -12.51 -8.13 -7.70
N LEU A 74 -12.32 -9.44 -7.80
CA LEU A 74 -11.98 -10.11 -9.06
C LEU A 74 -13.10 -10.00 -10.09
N GLN A 75 -14.35 -10.13 -9.68
CA GLN A 75 -15.51 -9.99 -10.55
C GLN A 75 -15.58 -8.58 -11.14
N SER A 76 -15.45 -7.57 -10.32
CA SER A 76 -15.46 -6.18 -10.78
C SER A 76 -14.25 -5.86 -11.67
N ALA A 77 -13.07 -6.36 -11.30
CA ALA A 77 -11.86 -6.21 -12.10
C ALA A 77 -11.98 -6.87 -13.47
N GLN A 78 -12.52 -8.09 -13.55
CA GLN A 78 -12.75 -8.80 -14.81
C GLN A 78 -13.68 -8.01 -15.75
N LYS A 79 -14.76 -7.48 -15.19
CA LYS A 79 -15.72 -6.66 -15.93
C LYS A 79 -15.09 -5.35 -16.44
N ASN A 80 -14.18 -4.76 -15.66
CA ASN A 80 -13.61 -3.44 -15.94
C ASN A 80 -12.22 -3.50 -16.60
N GLY A 81 -11.67 -4.68 -16.87
CA GLY A 81 -10.36 -4.82 -17.49
C GLY A 81 -9.19 -4.46 -16.58
N ILE A 82 -9.37 -4.49 -15.26
CA ILE A 82 -8.31 -4.27 -14.28
C ILE A 82 -7.62 -5.60 -13.96
N LYS A 83 -6.29 -5.58 -13.89
CA LYS A 83 -5.45 -6.74 -13.57
C LYS A 83 -5.11 -6.71 -12.08
N VAL A 84 -5.43 -7.80 -11.37
CA VAL A 84 -5.26 -7.91 -9.92
C VAL A 84 -4.05 -8.77 -9.59
N PHE A 85 -3.18 -8.25 -8.73
CA PHE A 85 -2.19 -9.03 -8.01
C PHE A 85 -2.80 -9.45 -6.68
N VAL A 86 -2.91 -10.75 -6.46
CA VAL A 86 -3.52 -11.28 -5.24
C VAL A 86 -2.45 -11.56 -4.20
N GLY A 87 -2.51 -10.88 -3.07
CA GLY A 87 -1.66 -11.12 -1.92
C GLY A 87 -1.97 -12.47 -1.29
N LEU A 88 -0.95 -13.30 -1.06
CA LEU A 88 -1.14 -14.65 -0.57
C LEU A 88 -1.54 -14.65 0.90
N ASN A 89 -0.59 -14.74 1.79
CA ASN A 89 -0.84 -14.82 3.22
C ASN A 89 0.10 -13.90 3.99
N PHE A 90 -0.33 -13.54 5.17
CA PHE A 90 0.50 -12.83 6.13
C PHE A 90 0.20 -13.32 7.54
N ASN A 91 1.23 -13.32 8.40
CA ASN A 91 1.13 -13.62 9.81
C ASN A 91 1.80 -12.48 10.59
N GLU A 92 1.05 -11.83 11.46
CA GLU A 92 1.53 -10.64 12.19
C GLU A 92 2.69 -10.93 13.15
N ARG A 93 2.98 -12.19 13.43
CA ARG A 93 4.19 -12.59 14.18
C ARG A 93 5.48 -12.34 13.39
N TRP A 94 5.42 -12.08 12.08
CA TRP A 94 6.57 -11.69 11.26
C TRP A 94 7.45 -10.65 11.93
N TRP A 95 6.85 -9.66 12.53
CA TRP A 95 7.56 -8.56 13.17
C TRP A 95 8.36 -8.96 14.42
N LYS A 96 8.18 -10.17 14.92
CA LYS A 96 8.76 -10.67 16.18
C LYS A 96 9.57 -11.96 16.04
N VAL A 97 9.53 -12.66 14.90
CA VAL A 97 10.15 -13.99 14.73
C VAL A 97 11.62 -13.97 14.36
N ASP A 98 12.14 -12.78 14.04
CA ASP A 98 13.57 -12.54 13.83
C ASP A 98 14.23 -13.48 12.80
N TYR A 99 13.57 -13.69 11.64
CA TYR A 99 14.04 -14.54 10.52
C TYR A 99 14.26 -16.02 10.92
N ASP A 100 13.44 -16.57 11.79
CA ASP A 100 13.43 -18.00 12.07
C ASP A 100 13.10 -18.79 10.79
N ALA A 101 14.07 -19.59 10.32
CA ALA A 101 13.98 -20.26 9.03
C ALA A 101 12.85 -21.30 8.98
N ARG A 102 12.62 -22.03 10.07
CA ARG A 102 11.56 -23.04 10.14
C ARG A 102 10.19 -22.41 10.14
N TRP A 103 10.00 -21.35 10.92
CA TRP A 103 8.74 -20.61 10.95
C TRP A 103 8.42 -20.01 9.59
N LEU A 104 9.42 -19.42 8.92
CA LEU A 104 9.27 -18.87 7.57
C LEU A 104 8.87 -19.93 6.56
N LEU A 105 9.51 -21.09 6.59
CA LEU A 105 9.14 -22.20 5.70
C LEU A 105 7.67 -22.62 5.90
N GLU A 106 7.21 -22.72 7.12
CA GLU A 106 5.81 -23.04 7.44
C GLU A 106 4.87 -21.97 6.84
N GLN A 107 5.23 -20.70 6.91
CA GLN A 107 4.45 -19.62 6.32
C GLN A 107 4.43 -19.68 4.79
N MET A 108 5.54 -20.02 4.15
CA MET A 108 5.61 -20.18 2.70
C MET A 108 4.80 -21.39 2.22
N GLU A 109 4.82 -22.48 2.94
CA GLU A 109 3.97 -23.64 2.67
C GLU A 109 2.48 -23.30 2.80
N MET A 110 2.13 -22.48 3.79
CA MET A 110 0.77 -21.94 3.92
C MET A 110 0.39 -21.10 2.69
N GLY A 111 1.30 -20.24 2.23
CA GLY A 111 1.11 -19.43 1.02
C GLY A 111 0.87 -20.28 -0.22
N ASN A 112 1.60 -21.39 -0.36
CA ASN A 112 1.40 -22.34 -1.47
C ASN A 112 0.00 -22.98 -1.45
N LYS A 113 -0.49 -23.33 -0.26
CA LYS A 113 -1.86 -23.86 -0.10
C LYS A 113 -2.92 -22.81 -0.45
N VAL A 114 -2.72 -21.57 -0.03
CA VAL A 114 -3.60 -20.44 -0.43
C VAL A 114 -3.62 -20.29 -1.94
N ALA A 115 -2.47 -20.29 -2.58
CA ALA A 115 -2.37 -20.19 -4.04
C ALA A 115 -3.11 -21.33 -4.74
N ASP A 116 -2.97 -22.56 -4.27
CA ASP A 116 -3.68 -23.73 -4.81
C ASP A 116 -5.20 -23.53 -4.76
N GLU A 117 -5.72 -23.11 -3.61
CA GLU A 117 -7.14 -22.83 -3.44
C GLU A 117 -7.63 -21.72 -4.37
N LEU A 118 -6.87 -20.62 -4.47
CA LEU A 118 -7.25 -19.48 -5.29
C LEU A 118 -7.25 -19.78 -6.80
N VAL A 119 -6.30 -20.56 -7.28
CA VAL A 119 -6.25 -21.01 -8.68
C VAL A 119 -7.47 -21.86 -9.00
N VAL A 120 -7.81 -22.83 -8.15
CA VAL A 120 -8.99 -23.70 -8.35
C VAL A 120 -10.29 -22.91 -8.32
N LEU A 121 -10.43 -21.96 -7.40
CA LEU A 121 -11.66 -21.18 -7.24
C LEU A 121 -11.85 -20.13 -8.33
N TYR A 122 -10.79 -19.45 -8.75
CA TYR A 122 -10.96 -18.18 -9.47
C TYR A 122 -10.23 -18.05 -10.80
N LYS A 123 -9.19 -18.84 -11.09
CA LYS A 123 -8.37 -18.59 -12.29
C LYS A 123 -9.17 -18.81 -13.59
N GLU A 124 -9.99 -19.84 -13.66
CA GLU A 124 -10.84 -20.11 -14.83
C GLU A 124 -11.99 -19.10 -14.91
N LYS A 125 -12.56 -18.72 -13.77
CA LYS A 125 -13.69 -17.81 -13.67
C LYS A 125 -13.33 -16.35 -13.98
N TYR A 126 -12.14 -15.92 -13.58
CA TYR A 126 -11.64 -14.54 -13.75
C TYR A 126 -10.24 -14.56 -14.39
N PRO A 127 -10.12 -15.04 -15.63
CA PRO A 127 -8.80 -15.35 -16.23
C PRO A 127 -7.92 -14.11 -16.43
N ASP A 128 -8.51 -12.96 -16.73
CA ASP A 128 -7.77 -11.72 -16.97
C ASP A 128 -7.53 -10.94 -15.68
N ALA A 129 -8.54 -10.91 -14.81
CA ALA A 129 -8.45 -10.20 -13.55
C ALA A 129 -7.45 -10.85 -12.58
N MET A 130 -7.41 -12.19 -12.53
CA MET A 130 -6.43 -12.90 -11.71
C MET A 130 -5.09 -12.97 -12.46
N TYR A 131 -4.36 -11.87 -12.38
CA TYR A 131 -3.20 -11.60 -13.23
C TYR A 131 -1.86 -11.97 -12.61
N GLY A 132 -1.67 -11.70 -11.32
CA GLY A 132 -0.42 -11.90 -10.63
C GLY A 132 -0.59 -12.21 -9.16
N TRP A 133 0.53 -12.44 -8.50
CA TRP A 133 0.63 -12.70 -7.08
C TRP A 133 1.34 -11.55 -6.39
N TYR A 134 1.00 -11.28 -5.14
CA TYR A 134 1.73 -10.36 -4.28
C TYR A 134 2.27 -11.10 -3.05
N TRP A 135 3.58 -10.96 -2.83
CA TRP A 135 4.27 -11.51 -1.66
C TRP A 135 4.20 -10.49 -0.53
N VAL A 136 3.35 -10.75 0.46
CA VAL A 136 2.91 -9.75 1.44
C VAL A 136 3.98 -9.41 2.48
N TRP A 137 4.98 -10.26 2.63
CA TRP A 137 6.04 -10.14 3.64
C TRP A 137 6.93 -8.93 3.36
N GLU A 138 7.05 -8.05 4.33
CA GLU A 138 7.81 -6.81 4.18
C GLU A 138 9.23 -6.97 4.71
N VAL A 139 10.18 -6.91 3.81
CA VAL A 139 11.62 -6.95 4.07
C VAL A 139 12.15 -5.53 4.17
N ASP A 140 13.20 -5.33 4.95
CA ASP A 140 13.77 -4.02 5.20
C ASP A 140 15.31 -4.04 5.30
N ASN A 141 15.91 -2.84 5.35
CA ASN A 141 17.35 -2.65 5.44
C ASN A 141 17.91 -2.71 6.87
N LEU A 142 17.09 -3.05 7.86
CA LEU A 142 17.53 -3.26 9.25
C LEU A 142 17.61 -4.75 9.58
N ASN A 143 16.54 -5.49 9.31
CA ASN A 143 16.38 -6.87 9.76
C ASN A 143 17.00 -7.91 8.81
N CYS A 144 17.28 -7.56 7.55
CA CYS A 144 17.80 -8.49 6.54
C CYS A 144 19.25 -8.18 6.13
N MET A 145 20.09 -7.68 7.04
CA MET A 145 21.42 -7.19 6.70
C MET A 145 22.56 -8.20 6.89
N THR A 146 22.27 -9.41 7.34
CA THR A 146 23.30 -10.48 7.42
C THR A 146 23.18 -11.45 6.27
N SER A 147 24.30 -12.06 5.86
CA SER A 147 24.31 -13.09 4.80
C SER A 147 23.41 -14.27 5.13
N GLU A 148 23.34 -14.68 6.40
CA GLU A 148 22.46 -15.74 6.86
C GLU A 148 20.99 -15.40 6.64
N ARG A 149 20.54 -14.22 7.04
CA ARG A 149 19.15 -13.78 6.88
C ARG A 149 18.79 -13.59 5.40
N GLN A 150 19.70 -13.10 4.59
CA GLN A 150 19.53 -12.97 3.13
C GLN A 150 19.33 -14.35 2.48
N SER A 151 20.07 -15.38 2.92
CA SER A 151 19.89 -16.74 2.44
C SER A 151 18.56 -17.34 2.91
N ILE A 152 18.16 -17.11 4.13
CA ILE A 152 16.84 -17.53 4.67
C ILE A 152 15.70 -16.88 3.86
N LEU A 153 15.83 -15.59 3.55
CA LEU A 153 14.85 -14.86 2.73
C LEU A 153 14.77 -15.45 1.31
N ALA A 154 15.92 -15.72 0.68
CA ALA A 154 15.95 -16.32 -0.64
C ALA A 154 15.30 -17.70 -0.68
N GLU A 155 15.54 -18.55 0.32
CA GLU A 155 14.89 -19.86 0.43
C GLU A 155 13.37 -19.73 0.61
N ALA A 156 12.92 -18.79 1.44
CA ALA A 156 11.50 -18.51 1.62
C ALA A 156 10.84 -18.07 0.29
N LEU A 157 11.45 -17.13 -0.41
CA LEU A 157 10.96 -16.70 -1.72
C LEU A 157 10.92 -17.85 -2.73
N ASN A 158 11.96 -18.68 -2.78
CA ASN A 158 12.05 -19.81 -3.71
C ASN A 158 10.98 -20.85 -3.43
N THR A 159 10.62 -21.08 -2.17
CA THR A 159 9.52 -21.99 -1.81
C THR A 159 8.21 -21.58 -2.48
N ASN A 160 7.89 -20.29 -2.50
CA ASN A 160 6.72 -19.79 -3.22
C ASN A 160 6.95 -19.72 -4.73
N LEU A 161 8.07 -19.16 -5.19
CA LEU A 161 8.36 -19.00 -6.63
C LEU A 161 8.28 -20.33 -7.38
N ASN A 162 8.88 -21.39 -6.84
CA ASN A 162 8.89 -22.70 -7.48
C ASN A 162 7.49 -23.31 -7.55
N HIS A 163 6.72 -23.22 -6.48
CA HIS A 163 5.34 -23.71 -6.46
C HIS A 163 4.44 -22.93 -7.41
N LEU A 164 4.52 -21.60 -7.39
CA LEU A 164 3.74 -20.74 -8.27
C LEU A 164 4.08 -20.98 -9.75
N SER A 165 5.34 -21.30 -10.07
CA SER A 165 5.75 -21.67 -11.42
C SER A 165 5.12 -22.96 -11.93
N GLU A 166 4.83 -23.89 -11.03
CA GLU A 166 4.16 -25.15 -11.36
C GLU A 166 2.64 -24.96 -11.61
N ILE A 167 1.98 -24.19 -10.74
CA ILE A 167 0.50 -24.08 -10.77
C ILE A 167 -0.03 -22.95 -11.67
N ALA A 168 0.73 -21.89 -11.85
CA ALA A 168 0.33 -20.71 -12.63
C ALA A 168 1.56 -19.96 -13.19
N PRO A 169 2.29 -20.57 -14.14
CA PRO A 169 3.55 -20.00 -14.66
C PRO A 169 3.39 -18.64 -15.34
N GLU A 170 2.19 -18.32 -15.81
CA GLU A 170 1.87 -17.05 -16.47
C GLU A 170 1.65 -15.88 -15.48
N MET A 171 1.48 -16.16 -14.19
CA MET A 171 1.22 -15.14 -13.18
C MET A 171 2.53 -14.67 -12.52
N PRO A 172 2.94 -13.40 -12.71
CA PRO A 172 4.13 -12.86 -12.08
C PRO A 172 3.94 -12.67 -10.56
N LEU A 173 5.04 -12.73 -9.83
CA LEU A 173 5.09 -12.39 -8.40
C LEU A 173 5.64 -10.98 -8.21
N MET A 174 4.96 -10.18 -7.39
CA MET A 174 5.41 -8.85 -6.97
C MET A 174 5.88 -8.88 -5.52
N LEU A 175 6.99 -8.21 -5.25
CA LEU A 175 7.56 -7.98 -3.92
C LEU A 175 7.69 -6.48 -3.68
N SER A 176 7.28 -5.99 -2.50
CA SER A 176 7.31 -4.54 -2.18
C SER A 176 7.94 -4.28 -0.80
N PRO A 177 9.26 -4.30 -0.69
CA PRO A 177 9.95 -4.04 0.57
C PRO A 177 9.95 -2.55 0.94
N PHE A 178 10.34 -2.25 2.18
CA PHE A 178 10.51 -0.87 2.64
C PHE A 178 11.93 -0.57 3.11
N MET A 179 12.23 0.69 3.30
CA MET A 179 13.52 1.18 3.76
C MET A 179 13.36 2.28 4.81
N ASN A 180 14.39 2.41 5.66
CA ASN A 180 14.49 3.52 6.60
C ASN A 180 15.96 3.98 6.66
N TYR A 181 16.22 5.20 6.22
CA TYR A 181 17.59 5.74 6.16
C TYR A 181 18.20 6.02 7.53
N LYS A 182 17.37 6.06 8.59
CA LYS A 182 17.81 6.37 9.96
C LYS A 182 18.38 5.15 10.70
N VAL A 183 18.11 3.93 10.20
CA VAL A 183 18.48 2.67 10.86
C VAL A 183 18.97 1.66 9.85
N GLY A 184 19.73 0.66 10.33
CA GLY A 184 20.18 -0.46 9.49
C GLY A 184 21.22 -0.05 8.45
N GLY A 185 21.25 -0.78 7.32
CA GLY A 185 22.17 -0.53 6.22
C GLY A 185 21.83 0.74 5.46
N ASN A 186 22.84 1.46 4.97
CA ASN A 186 22.65 2.63 4.13
C ASN A 186 22.17 2.25 2.71
N ALA A 187 22.01 3.23 1.84
CA ALA A 187 21.49 3.00 0.48
C ALA A 187 22.35 2.02 -0.33
N GLU A 188 23.67 2.16 -0.28
CA GLU A 188 24.60 1.26 -0.97
C GLU A 188 24.56 -0.16 -0.38
N GLU A 189 24.56 -0.28 0.93
CA GLU A 189 24.44 -1.56 1.64
C GLU A 189 23.11 -2.26 1.37
N CYS A 190 22.01 -1.50 1.32
CA CYS A 190 20.69 -2.00 0.94
C CYS A 190 20.68 -2.56 -0.50
N GLY A 191 21.30 -1.86 -1.43
CA GLY A 191 21.47 -2.34 -2.80
C GLY A 191 22.27 -3.64 -2.87
N LYS A 192 23.37 -3.74 -2.12
CA LYS A 192 24.18 -4.97 -2.02
C LYS A 192 23.39 -6.13 -1.39
N MET A 193 22.61 -5.85 -0.35
CA MET A 193 21.71 -6.83 0.26
C MET A 193 20.77 -7.45 -0.79
N TRP A 194 20.07 -6.62 -1.55
CA TRP A 194 19.16 -7.12 -2.58
C TRP A 194 19.87 -7.82 -3.72
N THR A 195 21.06 -7.34 -4.13
CA THR A 195 21.89 -8.03 -5.12
C THR A 195 22.22 -9.45 -4.66
N ASN A 196 22.60 -9.62 -3.40
CA ASN A 196 22.88 -10.94 -2.82
C ASN A 196 21.63 -11.83 -2.74
N VAL A 197 20.48 -11.26 -2.35
CA VAL A 197 19.21 -11.99 -2.34
C VAL A 197 18.83 -12.43 -3.76
N PHE A 198 18.87 -11.53 -4.73
CA PHE A 198 18.51 -11.84 -6.12
C PHE A 198 19.39 -12.92 -6.73
N ALA A 199 20.68 -12.96 -6.38
CA ALA A 199 21.60 -13.99 -6.85
C ALA A 199 21.19 -15.40 -6.38
N GLN A 200 20.45 -15.52 -5.28
CA GLN A 200 20.04 -16.78 -4.69
C GLN A 200 18.55 -17.12 -4.96
N THR A 201 17.81 -16.21 -5.58
CA THR A 201 16.37 -16.40 -5.83
C THR A 201 16.11 -16.92 -7.24
N ASP A 202 15.00 -17.66 -7.35
CA ASP A 202 14.49 -18.20 -8.62
C ASP A 202 13.46 -17.24 -9.26
N PHE A 203 13.64 -15.95 -9.12
CA PHE A 203 12.78 -14.97 -9.80
C PHE A 203 12.75 -15.23 -11.30
N ARG A 204 11.55 -15.18 -11.84
CA ARG A 204 11.29 -15.47 -13.24
C ARG A 204 11.26 -14.17 -14.04
N PRO A 205 11.58 -14.22 -15.35
CA PRO A 205 11.33 -13.07 -16.22
C PRO A 205 9.87 -12.62 -16.09
N GLY A 206 9.68 -11.32 -15.82
CA GLY A 206 8.36 -10.74 -15.59
C GLY A 206 7.94 -10.59 -14.13
N ASP A 207 8.63 -11.23 -13.19
CA ASP A 207 8.44 -10.93 -11.77
C ASP A 207 8.86 -9.49 -11.47
N ILE A 208 8.30 -8.91 -10.40
CA ILE A 208 8.34 -7.47 -10.15
C ILE A 208 8.91 -7.17 -8.78
N PHE A 209 9.95 -6.36 -8.74
CA PHE A 209 10.47 -5.73 -7.54
C PHE A 209 9.95 -4.31 -7.48
N ALA A 210 9.05 -4.03 -6.52
CA ALA A 210 8.33 -2.77 -6.40
C ALA A 210 8.53 -2.14 -5.00
N PRO A 211 9.76 -1.69 -4.65
CA PRO A 211 10.00 -1.13 -3.33
C PRO A 211 9.12 0.09 -3.07
N GLN A 212 8.68 0.21 -1.83
CA GLN A 212 8.01 1.39 -1.29
C GLN A 212 8.98 2.57 -1.31
N ASP A 213 8.50 3.76 -1.65
CA ASP A 213 9.34 4.96 -1.59
C ASP A 213 9.53 5.49 -0.16
N CYS A 214 8.70 5.01 0.76
CA CYS A 214 8.81 5.27 2.20
C CYS A 214 8.70 6.73 2.62
N VAL A 215 8.29 7.61 1.73
CA VAL A 215 8.14 9.05 2.05
C VAL A 215 6.95 9.30 2.96
N GLY A 216 5.85 8.61 2.73
CA GLY A 216 4.66 8.70 3.58
C GLY A 216 4.90 8.17 5.00
N ALA A 217 5.66 7.09 5.12
CA ALA A 217 6.03 6.49 6.39
C ALA A 217 7.21 7.19 7.09
N GLY A 218 7.89 8.11 6.40
CA GLY A 218 9.05 8.82 6.94
C GLY A 218 10.36 8.02 6.93
N GLY A 219 10.37 6.86 6.27
CA GLY A 219 11.58 6.04 6.14
C GLY A 219 12.60 6.58 5.15
N LEU A 220 12.14 7.31 4.16
CA LEU A 220 12.94 8.13 3.24
C LEU A 220 12.30 9.52 3.14
N ASN A 221 12.97 10.43 2.45
CA ASN A 221 12.47 11.77 2.16
C ASN A 221 12.77 12.16 0.70
N LEU A 222 12.27 13.30 0.26
CA LEU A 222 12.45 13.76 -1.11
C LEU A 222 13.92 13.99 -1.49
N ASP A 223 14.78 14.29 -0.52
CA ASP A 223 16.19 14.60 -0.77
C ASP A 223 17.05 13.35 -0.96
N ASN A 224 16.65 12.20 -0.40
CA ASN A 224 17.42 10.96 -0.48
C ASN A 224 16.79 9.86 -1.35
N LEU A 225 15.59 10.04 -1.88
CA LEU A 225 14.94 9.06 -2.77
C LEU A 225 15.83 8.62 -3.93
N TRP A 226 16.50 9.57 -4.59
CA TRP A 226 17.35 9.28 -5.76
C TRP A 226 18.47 8.32 -5.42
N GLU A 227 19.11 8.48 -4.27
CA GLU A 227 20.22 7.64 -3.83
C GLU A 227 19.77 6.19 -3.59
N TRP A 228 18.65 6.02 -2.87
CA TRP A 228 18.12 4.69 -2.57
C TRP A 228 17.62 3.98 -3.83
N PHE A 229 16.85 4.66 -4.66
CA PHE A 229 16.34 4.06 -5.90
C PHE A 229 17.42 3.81 -6.93
N SER A 230 18.46 4.63 -7.01
CA SER A 230 19.60 4.34 -7.90
C SER A 230 20.37 3.09 -7.48
N ASN A 231 20.56 2.86 -6.18
CA ASN A 231 21.20 1.66 -5.66
C ASN A 231 20.31 0.41 -5.84
N LEU A 232 19.01 0.54 -5.66
CA LEU A 232 18.07 -0.55 -5.92
C LEU A 232 18.00 -0.90 -7.40
N LYS A 233 18.07 0.08 -8.29
CA LYS A 233 18.14 -0.16 -9.73
C LYS A 233 19.38 -0.99 -10.12
N LYS A 234 20.53 -0.69 -9.53
CA LYS A 234 21.75 -1.50 -9.73
C LYS A 234 21.53 -2.95 -9.32
N ALA A 235 20.86 -3.18 -8.18
CA ALA A 235 20.54 -4.52 -7.71
C ALA A 235 19.59 -5.25 -8.67
N VAL A 236 18.51 -4.64 -9.09
CA VAL A 236 17.54 -5.22 -10.03
C VAL A 236 18.22 -5.58 -11.37
N ASN A 237 19.11 -4.73 -11.84
CA ASN A 237 19.84 -4.96 -13.10
C ASN A 237 20.76 -6.19 -13.06
N THR A 238 21.08 -6.71 -11.89
CA THR A 238 21.85 -7.97 -11.75
C THR A 238 21.00 -9.21 -11.99
N LYS A 239 19.67 -9.10 -11.96
CA LYS A 239 18.75 -10.23 -12.14
C LYS A 239 18.01 -10.14 -13.48
N PRO A 240 18.38 -10.97 -14.49
CA PRO A 240 17.76 -10.90 -15.81
C PRO A 240 16.25 -11.08 -15.77
N GLY A 241 15.53 -10.18 -16.43
CA GLY A 241 14.09 -10.23 -16.57
C GLY A 241 13.28 -9.74 -15.38
N LEU A 242 13.91 -9.44 -14.25
CA LEU A 242 13.23 -8.83 -13.09
C LEU A 242 12.85 -7.39 -13.43
N LYS A 243 11.57 -7.05 -13.24
CA LYS A 243 11.06 -5.70 -13.49
C LYS A 243 11.23 -4.84 -12.23
N PHE A 244 11.53 -3.56 -12.43
CA PHE A 244 11.66 -2.58 -11.36
C PHE A 244 10.51 -1.58 -11.42
N TRP A 245 9.63 -1.62 -10.43
CA TRP A 245 8.54 -0.65 -10.25
C TRP A 245 8.77 0.16 -8.98
N GLY A 246 8.15 1.34 -8.89
CA GLY A 246 8.14 2.13 -7.67
C GLY A 246 6.75 2.09 -7.04
N ASN A 247 6.70 1.84 -5.73
CA ASN A 247 5.47 1.93 -4.94
C ASN A 247 5.48 3.25 -4.15
N VAL A 248 4.75 4.23 -4.65
CA VAL A 248 4.74 5.60 -4.12
C VAL A 248 3.68 5.73 -3.03
N GLU A 249 4.07 6.23 -1.87
CA GLU A 249 3.18 6.40 -0.74
C GLU A 249 2.41 7.72 -0.84
N THR A 250 1.08 7.65 -0.97
CA THR A 250 0.19 8.80 -1.09
C THR A 250 -0.45 9.21 0.24
N PHE A 251 0.12 8.78 1.35
CA PHE A 251 -0.35 9.05 2.71
C PHE A 251 0.72 9.75 3.56
N ASP A 252 0.28 10.28 4.69
CA ASP A 252 1.12 10.73 5.79
C ASP A 252 0.84 9.84 7.00
N GLN A 253 1.80 8.99 7.38
CA GLN A 253 1.66 8.03 8.47
C GLN A 253 1.45 8.70 9.82
N ARG A 254 1.94 9.93 9.99
CA ARG A 254 1.81 10.68 11.24
C ARG A 254 0.35 10.78 11.71
N PHE A 255 -0.58 10.98 10.78
CA PHE A 255 -2.02 11.10 11.07
C PHE A 255 -2.90 10.17 10.22
N TRP A 256 -2.29 9.32 9.39
CA TRP A 256 -2.99 8.47 8.43
C TRP A 256 -3.93 9.28 7.53
N THR A 257 -3.44 10.40 7.06
CA THR A 257 -4.14 11.29 6.14
C THR A 257 -3.52 11.23 4.75
N SER A 258 -4.24 11.78 3.75
CA SER A 258 -3.72 11.91 2.39
C SER A 258 -2.51 12.85 2.35
N ALA A 259 -1.50 12.48 1.57
CA ALA A 259 -0.39 13.37 1.30
C ALA A 259 -0.84 14.55 0.44
N PRO A 260 -0.25 15.74 0.62
CA PRO A 260 -0.43 16.83 -0.34
C PRO A 260 0.00 16.38 -1.74
N LEU A 261 -0.81 16.71 -2.76
CA LEU A 261 -0.50 16.28 -4.13
C LEU A 261 0.81 16.89 -4.66
N GLU A 262 1.22 18.03 -4.16
CA GLU A 262 2.52 18.64 -4.47
C GLU A 262 3.68 17.73 -4.03
N ARG A 263 3.56 17.09 -2.88
CA ARG A 263 4.56 16.11 -2.43
C ARG A 263 4.52 14.85 -3.32
N VAL A 264 3.33 14.34 -3.61
CA VAL A 264 3.14 13.16 -4.46
C VAL A 264 3.72 13.40 -5.85
N GLN A 265 3.49 14.57 -6.45
CA GLN A 265 4.08 14.92 -7.74
C GLN A 265 5.61 14.83 -7.71
N LYS A 266 6.24 15.39 -6.68
CA LYS A 266 7.71 15.31 -6.52
C LYS A 266 8.20 13.89 -6.37
N GLN A 267 7.50 13.06 -5.60
CA GLN A 267 7.80 11.64 -5.47
C GLN A 267 7.75 10.94 -6.83
N LEU A 268 6.69 11.16 -7.59
CA LEU A 268 6.53 10.61 -8.95
C LEU A 268 7.67 11.03 -9.87
N GLU A 269 8.01 12.30 -9.90
CA GLU A 269 9.08 12.84 -10.75
C GLU A 269 10.44 12.23 -10.43
N ILE A 270 10.76 12.07 -9.15
CA ILE A 270 12.05 11.50 -8.71
C ILE A 270 12.10 10.01 -9.01
N VAL A 271 11.10 9.25 -8.56
CA VAL A 271 11.09 7.78 -8.67
C VAL A 271 11.02 7.34 -10.13
N ASN A 272 10.27 8.06 -10.97
CA ASN A 272 10.13 7.76 -12.39
C ASN A 272 11.47 7.71 -13.15
N GLY A 273 12.48 8.41 -12.67
CA GLY A 273 13.82 8.39 -13.25
C GLY A 273 14.55 7.06 -13.14
N TYR A 274 14.08 6.14 -12.30
CA TYR A 274 14.74 4.89 -11.97
C TYR A 274 13.95 3.64 -12.32
N VAL A 275 12.64 3.74 -12.40
CA VAL A 275 11.72 2.60 -12.52
C VAL A 275 11.04 2.56 -13.88
N GLY A 276 10.59 1.36 -14.27
CA GLY A 276 9.82 1.18 -15.50
C GLY A 276 8.31 1.40 -15.35
N ASN A 277 7.81 1.43 -14.11
CA ASN A 277 6.39 1.64 -13.83
C ASN A 277 6.19 2.16 -12.40
N LEU A 278 5.06 2.83 -12.17
CA LEU A 278 4.70 3.44 -10.89
C LEU A 278 3.34 2.93 -10.42
N ILE A 279 3.30 2.45 -9.20
CA ILE A 279 2.08 2.12 -8.46
C ILE A 279 2.07 2.89 -7.15
N CYS A 280 0.98 2.87 -6.41
CA CYS A 280 0.89 3.64 -5.18
C CYS A 280 0.23 2.89 -4.02
N PHE A 281 0.62 3.26 -2.85
CA PHE A 281 -0.07 2.92 -1.61
C PHE A 281 -0.62 4.20 -0.99
N ALA A 282 -1.91 4.51 -1.12
CA ALA A 282 -2.86 3.75 -1.87
C ALA A 282 -3.94 4.70 -2.39
N TYR A 283 -4.11 4.76 -3.68
CA TYR A 283 -5.08 5.67 -4.30
C TYR A 283 -6.51 5.44 -3.79
N ASN A 284 -6.93 4.18 -3.68
CA ASN A 284 -8.26 3.81 -3.20
C ASN A 284 -8.54 4.22 -1.74
N HIS A 285 -7.51 4.46 -0.94
CA HIS A 285 -7.68 4.80 0.47
C HIS A 285 -7.44 6.30 0.77
N TYR A 286 -6.61 6.96 -0.04
CA TYR A 286 -6.17 8.34 0.24
C TYR A 286 -6.49 9.34 -0.87
N ASN A 287 -6.95 8.89 -2.03
CA ASN A 287 -7.23 9.77 -3.17
C ASN A 287 -8.60 9.52 -3.81
N SER A 288 -9.27 8.42 -3.47
CA SER A 288 -10.60 8.09 -4.03
C SER A 288 -11.64 9.14 -3.63
N PRO A 289 -12.45 9.63 -4.61
CA PRO A 289 -13.54 10.58 -4.34
C PRO A 289 -14.65 10.01 -3.47
N PHE A 290 -14.68 8.68 -3.28
CA PHE A 290 -15.64 7.99 -2.42
C PHE A 290 -15.14 7.89 -0.97
N VAL A 291 -13.88 8.22 -0.70
CA VAL A 291 -13.26 8.14 0.63
C VAL A 291 -12.89 9.51 1.16
N VAL A 292 -12.25 10.34 0.34
CA VAL A 292 -11.76 11.67 0.69
C VAL A 292 -12.44 12.74 -0.15
N ASN A 293 -12.06 14.01 0.02
CA ASN A 293 -12.61 15.08 -0.79
C ASN A 293 -12.40 14.77 -2.29
N PRO A 294 -13.46 14.81 -3.12
CA PRO A 294 -13.37 14.56 -4.55
C PRO A 294 -12.38 15.45 -5.31
N ALA A 295 -12.02 16.59 -4.75
CA ALA A 295 -11.03 17.51 -5.33
C ALA A 295 -9.64 16.86 -5.49
N TYR A 296 -9.26 15.89 -4.63
CA TYR A 296 -8.01 15.13 -4.78
C TYR A 296 -7.95 14.40 -6.11
N HIS A 297 -8.99 13.65 -6.42
CA HIS A 297 -9.07 12.90 -7.68
C HIS A 297 -9.09 13.84 -8.88
N GLN A 298 -9.89 14.90 -8.84
CA GLN A 298 -9.96 15.87 -9.93
C GLN A 298 -8.62 16.57 -10.16
N ALA A 299 -7.91 16.93 -9.11
CA ALA A 299 -6.58 17.54 -9.21
C ALA A 299 -5.56 16.57 -9.81
N TYR A 300 -5.59 15.30 -9.42
CA TYR A 300 -4.74 14.28 -10.02
C TYR A 300 -5.05 14.05 -11.51
N LEU A 301 -6.34 14.03 -11.89
CA LEU A 301 -6.73 13.92 -13.30
C LEU A 301 -6.21 15.09 -14.12
N GLN A 302 -6.28 16.31 -13.59
CA GLN A 302 -5.70 17.49 -14.26
C GLN A 302 -4.18 17.34 -14.42
N TYR A 303 -3.49 16.91 -13.38
CA TYR A 303 -2.06 16.62 -13.44
C TYR A 303 -1.74 15.59 -14.54
N CYS A 304 -2.51 14.53 -14.66
CA CYS A 304 -2.32 13.51 -15.69
C CYS A 304 -2.48 14.07 -17.11
N ARG A 305 -3.37 15.05 -17.29
CA ARG A 305 -3.60 15.68 -18.60
C ARG A 305 -2.56 16.73 -18.95
N THR A 306 -2.13 17.52 -17.97
CA THR A 306 -1.37 18.76 -18.21
C THR A 306 0.06 18.75 -17.67
N GLY A 307 0.37 17.81 -16.77
CA GLY A 307 1.63 17.82 -16.00
C GLY A 307 1.65 18.81 -14.84
N CYS A 308 0.55 19.54 -14.62
CA CYS A 308 0.44 20.58 -13.60
C CYS A 308 -0.76 20.35 -12.69
N LEU A 309 -0.56 20.52 -11.40
CA LEU A 309 -1.66 20.55 -10.43
C LEU A 309 -2.44 21.86 -10.56
N PRO A 310 -3.76 21.86 -10.26
CA PRO A 310 -4.53 23.09 -10.22
C PRO A 310 -4.06 24.00 -9.08
N ILE A 311 -4.25 25.31 -9.25
CA ILE A 311 -4.11 26.26 -8.16
C ILE A 311 -5.34 26.09 -7.26
N MET A 312 -5.10 25.76 -6.00
CA MET A 312 -6.16 25.55 -5.00
C MET A 312 -6.48 26.87 -4.31
N ASP A 313 -7.77 27.15 -4.15
CA ASP A 313 -8.22 28.30 -3.34
C ASP A 313 -7.88 28.07 -1.86
N ILE A 314 -7.53 29.13 -1.17
CA ILE A 314 -7.33 29.09 0.28
C ILE A 314 -8.71 29.01 0.93
N PRO A 315 -9.00 27.98 1.77
CA PRO A 315 -10.27 27.89 2.45
C PRO A 315 -10.54 29.09 3.38
N GLU A 316 -11.82 29.43 3.54
CA GLU A 316 -12.19 30.40 4.57
C GLU A 316 -11.76 29.92 5.95
N LYS A 317 -11.43 30.88 6.81
CA LYS A 317 -11.12 30.58 8.22
C LYS A 317 -12.28 29.87 8.92
N VAL A 318 -11.93 28.96 9.81
CA VAL A 318 -12.89 28.29 10.69
C VAL A 318 -13.66 29.35 11.49
N LYS A 319 -15.00 29.20 11.56
CA LYS A 319 -15.89 30.08 12.29
C LYS A 319 -16.34 29.40 13.59
N ASN A 320 -16.59 30.24 14.62
CA ASN A 320 -17.17 29.80 15.90
C ASN A 320 -16.42 28.61 16.54
N ALA A 321 -15.10 28.65 16.54
CA ALA A 321 -14.31 27.70 17.29
C ALA A 321 -14.53 27.90 18.78
N ALA A 322 -14.83 26.81 19.48
CA ALA A 322 -15.10 26.80 20.91
C ALA A 322 -14.30 25.69 21.58
N VAL A 323 -13.90 25.92 22.81
CA VAL A 323 -13.13 25.00 23.63
C VAL A 323 -13.88 24.76 24.94
N ARG A 324 -13.99 23.50 25.35
CA ARG A 324 -14.61 23.15 26.64
C ARG A 324 -13.90 21.98 27.31
N LYS A 325 -13.87 21.99 28.64
CA LYS A 325 -13.36 20.85 29.41
C LYS A 325 -14.39 19.71 29.35
N VAL A 326 -13.91 18.51 29.07
CA VAL A 326 -14.69 17.27 29.09
C VAL A 326 -13.98 16.21 29.92
N ALA A 327 -14.64 15.10 30.22
CA ALA A 327 -14.08 14.04 31.05
C ALA A 327 -12.74 13.47 30.54
N LYS A 328 -12.52 13.50 29.23
CA LYS A 328 -11.31 12.92 28.58
C LYS A 328 -10.28 13.97 28.14
N GLY A 329 -10.42 15.24 28.53
CA GLY A 329 -9.49 16.30 28.15
C GLY A 329 -10.19 17.60 27.74
N ILE A 330 -9.68 18.21 26.68
CA ILE A 330 -10.24 19.45 26.13
C ILE A 330 -10.89 19.15 24.78
N GLU A 331 -12.17 19.40 24.65
CA GLU A 331 -12.88 19.32 23.37
C GLU A 331 -12.80 20.67 22.65
N VAL A 332 -12.33 20.60 21.40
CA VAL A 332 -12.40 21.70 20.44
C VAL A 332 -13.53 21.42 19.46
N SER A 333 -14.37 22.40 19.21
CA SER A 333 -15.47 22.28 18.25
C SER A 333 -15.53 23.51 17.35
N TRP A 334 -16.12 23.36 16.17
CA TRP A 334 -16.24 24.44 15.19
C TRP A 334 -17.43 24.19 14.27
N ILE A 335 -17.86 25.24 13.56
CA ILE A 335 -18.80 25.12 12.45
C ILE A 335 -17.98 24.75 11.21
N PRO A 336 -18.25 23.58 10.58
CA PRO A 336 -17.49 23.17 9.41
C PRO A 336 -17.79 24.05 8.20
N ASN A 337 -16.79 24.19 7.33
CA ASN A 337 -16.90 24.78 6.01
C ASN A 337 -17.78 23.89 5.11
N GLU A 338 -18.13 24.40 3.91
CA GLU A 338 -18.69 23.50 2.89
C GLU A 338 -17.70 22.35 2.58
N MET A 339 -18.20 21.14 2.46
CA MET A 339 -17.38 19.93 2.28
C MET A 339 -16.42 20.02 1.10
N LYS A 340 -16.89 20.62 -0.02
CA LYS A 340 -16.07 20.77 -1.24
C LYS A 340 -14.95 21.80 -1.11
N ALA A 341 -14.97 22.64 -0.08
CA ALA A 341 -14.03 23.75 0.10
C ALA A 341 -12.81 23.37 0.94
N VAL A 342 -12.82 22.22 1.61
CA VAL A 342 -11.76 21.79 2.52
C VAL A 342 -11.48 20.29 2.40
N ASP A 343 -10.23 19.89 2.67
CA ASP A 343 -9.84 18.48 2.76
C ASP A 343 -10.01 17.95 4.19
N GLY A 344 -9.94 18.83 5.15
CA GLY A 344 -10.00 18.52 6.56
C GLY A 344 -9.53 19.70 7.40
N TYR A 345 -9.13 19.42 8.62
CA TYR A 345 -8.72 20.43 9.60
C TYR A 345 -7.43 20.03 10.30
N SER A 346 -6.59 21.03 10.56
CA SER A 346 -5.39 20.87 11.38
C SER A 346 -5.64 21.46 12.76
N ILE A 347 -5.33 20.70 13.80
CA ILE A 347 -5.49 21.09 15.18
C ILE A 347 -4.12 21.42 15.78
N TYR A 348 -4.01 22.59 16.37
CA TYR A 348 -2.79 23.06 17.01
C TYR A 348 -3.03 23.27 18.49
N ARG A 349 -2.05 22.88 19.31
CA ARG A 349 -1.94 23.24 20.73
C ARG A 349 -0.62 23.96 20.95
N ASP A 350 -0.66 25.15 21.52
CA ASP A 350 0.54 25.99 21.78
C ASP A 350 1.44 26.15 20.54
N GLY A 351 0.83 26.34 19.37
CA GLY A 351 1.56 26.50 18.12
C GLY A 351 2.08 25.20 17.49
N GLN A 352 1.90 24.06 18.13
CA GLN A 352 2.32 22.75 17.61
C GLN A 352 1.15 22.00 17.01
N LEU A 353 1.35 21.46 15.83
CA LEU A 353 0.36 20.59 15.16
C LEU A 353 0.26 19.27 15.91
N ILE A 354 -0.93 18.98 16.47
CA ILE A 354 -1.21 17.77 17.25
C ILE A 354 -2.09 16.77 16.55
N MET A 355 -2.89 17.20 15.55
CA MET A 355 -3.78 16.33 14.81
C MET A 355 -4.14 16.92 13.44
N LYS A 356 -4.27 16.05 12.45
CA LYS A 356 -4.97 16.35 11.20
C LYS A 356 -6.22 15.47 11.09
N LEU A 357 -7.36 16.09 10.93
CA LEU A 357 -8.65 15.43 10.72
C LEU A 357 -9.04 15.62 9.26
N GLN A 358 -9.27 14.53 8.55
CA GLN A 358 -9.59 14.55 7.13
C GLN A 358 -11.05 14.15 6.91
N ILE A 359 -11.66 14.67 5.83
CA ILE A 359 -12.94 14.16 5.34
C ILE A 359 -12.74 12.68 4.98
N ARG A 360 -13.61 11.83 5.52
CA ARG A 360 -13.63 10.41 5.17
C ARG A 360 -15.06 9.92 5.02
N ASP A 361 -15.31 9.14 3.97
CA ASP A 361 -16.60 8.51 3.67
C ASP A 361 -17.77 9.51 3.75
N GLY A 362 -17.55 10.73 3.24
CA GLY A 362 -18.53 11.81 3.25
C GLY A 362 -18.76 12.47 4.61
N GLN A 363 -17.94 12.17 5.62
CA GLN A 363 -18.03 12.75 6.96
C GLN A 363 -17.06 13.90 7.14
N LEU A 364 -17.58 15.09 7.46
CA LEU A 364 -16.81 16.28 7.74
C LEU A 364 -16.58 16.40 9.25
N PRO A 365 -15.31 16.43 9.73
CA PRO A 365 -15.01 16.57 11.16
C PRO A 365 -15.56 17.88 11.75
N ARG A 366 -16.08 17.84 12.97
CA ARG A 366 -16.67 19.00 13.69
C ARG A 366 -16.08 19.19 15.07
N THR A 367 -15.47 18.15 15.63
CA THR A 367 -14.93 18.16 17.00
C THR A 367 -13.67 17.33 17.08
N PHE A 368 -12.85 17.67 18.06
CA PHE A 368 -11.67 16.89 18.44
C PHE A 368 -11.49 16.98 19.95
N VAL A 369 -11.14 15.89 20.61
CA VAL A 369 -10.82 15.87 22.03
C VAL A 369 -9.31 15.68 22.20
N ASP A 370 -8.65 16.72 22.72
CA ASP A 370 -7.25 16.67 23.09
C ASP A 370 -7.13 16.09 24.52
N ALA A 371 -6.72 14.83 24.61
CA ALA A 371 -6.60 14.12 25.88
C ALA A 371 -5.47 14.67 26.78
N GLU A 372 -4.50 15.37 26.20
CA GLU A 372 -3.37 15.97 26.91
C GLU A 372 -3.55 17.48 27.16
N GLY A 373 -4.62 18.05 26.66
CA GLY A 373 -4.92 19.48 26.81
C GLY A 373 -5.28 19.87 28.23
N THR A 374 -4.89 21.07 28.64
CA THR A 374 -5.26 21.70 29.90
C THR A 374 -6.03 23.00 29.64
N VAL A 375 -6.72 23.53 30.68
CA VAL A 375 -7.54 24.74 30.53
C VAL A 375 -6.73 25.98 30.14
N ASP A 376 -5.44 25.96 30.39
CA ASP A 376 -4.53 27.08 30.15
C ASP A 376 -3.80 26.99 28.80
N ASN A 377 -4.12 26.00 27.99
CA ASN A 377 -3.47 25.73 26.69
C ASN A 377 -4.34 26.20 25.51
#